data_304f18018dbe2cbd5b08c8b8bddce2c3
#
_entry.id   304f18018dbe2cbd5b08c8b8bddce2c3
#
_cell.length_a   1.000
_cell.length_b   1.000
_cell.length_c   1.000
_cell.angle_alpha   90.00
_cell.angle_beta   90.00
_cell.angle_gamma   90.00
#
_symmetry.space_group_name_H-M   'P 1'
#
loop_
_entity.id
_entity.type
_entity.pdbx_description
1 polymer ?
#
loop_
_entity_poly.entity_id
_entity_poly.type
_entity_poly.pdbx_seq_one_letter_code
_entity_poly.pdbx_strand_id
1 'polypeptide(L)'
;MYSAPLSILFILPLILSSCTKNEENTTSEELNIDTTLVGKHGRLEVKGNQIVDKHGNPMSLAGNSFFWSNDNWGGERYYKREIVSWLKKDWNTTIVRAAMGVEDPGGYIENKNGNKSRIKIIVEAAINEGIYVIIDWHSHHAEDYENEAIEFFQEMATLYGETDHVIYELYNCLLYTSDAADDRI
;
A
#
# COMPACT_ATOMS: atom_id res chain seq x y z
N MET A 1 -87.10 -9.24 -53.15
CA MET A 1 -85.77 -8.63 -53.47
C MET A 1 -85.51 -7.57 -52.38
N TYR A 2 -84.83 -7.91 -51.38
CA TYR A 2 -84.54 -7.00 -50.25
C TYR A 2 -83.06 -6.62 -50.29
N SER A 3 -82.86 -5.31 -50.45
CA SER A 3 -81.53 -4.66 -50.39
C SER A 3 -81.19 -4.33 -48.92
N ALA A 4 -80.13 -4.85 -48.41
CA ALA A 4 -79.61 -4.50 -47.08
C ALA A 4 -78.58 -3.36 -47.15
N PRO A 5 -78.63 -2.37 -46.25
CA PRO A 5 -77.65 -1.28 -46.26
C PRO A 5 -76.33 -1.67 -45.53
N LEU A 6 -75.25 -1.26 -46.11
CA LEU A 6 -73.91 -1.43 -45.66
C LEU A 6 -73.57 -0.42 -44.53
N SER A 7 -73.44 -0.90 -43.32
CA SER A 7 -73.03 -0.05 -42.20
C SER A 7 -71.53 0.11 -42.20
N ILE A 8 -71.07 1.32 -42.41
CA ILE A 8 -69.65 1.72 -42.33
C ILE A 8 -69.32 1.98 -40.87
N LEU A 9 -68.48 1.10 -40.28
CA LEU A 9 -67.95 1.26 -38.93
C LEU A 9 -66.70 2.13 -38.98
N PHE A 10 -66.78 3.34 -38.45
CA PHE A 10 -65.58 4.22 -38.25
C PHE A 10 -64.82 3.76 -37.04
N ILE A 11 -63.62 3.19 -37.28
CA ILE A 11 -62.69 2.89 -36.21
C ILE A 11 -61.80 4.12 -36.01
N LEU A 12 -61.98 4.77 -34.86
CA LEU A 12 -61.13 5.89 -34.39
C LEU A 12 -59.85 5.34 -33.79
N PRO A 13 -58.67 5.68 -34.26
CA PRO A 13 -57.42 5.23 -33.63
C PRO A 13 -57.20 6.02 -32.33
N LEU A 14 -57.23 5.32 -31.19
CA LEU A 14 -56.73 5.84 -29.91
C LEU A 14 -55.20 5.98 -29.99
N ILE A 15 -54.74 7.22 -30.10
CA ILE A 15 -53.31 7.53 -29.92
C ILE A 15 -53.01 7.51 -28.43
N LEU A 16 -52.47 6.37 -27.94
CA LEU A 16 -51.83 6.30 -26.65
C LEU A 16 -50.47 7.03 -26.71
N SER A 17 -50.46 8.25 -26.22
CA SER A 17 -49.23 8.99 -25.96
C SER A 17 -48.51 8.31 -24.82
N SER A 18 -47.51 7.49 -25.15
CA SER A 18 -46.59 6.91 -24.17
C SER A 18 -45.63 8.02 -23.73
N CYS A 19 -45.86 8.58 -22.57
CA CYS A 19 -44.82 9.36 -21.88
C CYS A 19 -43.70 8.41 -21.45
N THR A 20 -42.66 8.32 -22.25
CA THR A 20 -41.38 7.77 -21.79
C THR A 20 -40.80 8.76 -20.79
N LYS A 21 -40.93 8.46 -19.49
CA LYS A 21 -40.05 9.04 -18.48
C LYS A 21 -38.62 8.61 -18.83
N ASN A 22 -37.83 9.55 -19.28
CA ASN A 22 -36.37 9.41 -19.19
C ASN A 22 -36.04 9.32 -17.70
N GLU A 23 -35.84 8.13 -17.18
CA GLU A 23 -35.07 7.94 -15.96
C GLU A 23 -33.63 8.37 -16.31
N GLU A 24 -33.27 9.58 -15.93
CA GLU A 24 -31.89 9.96 -15.77
C GLU A 24 -31.28 8.97 -14.78
N ASN A 25 -30.55 8.02 -15.34
CA ASN A 25 -29.70 7.12 -14.60
C ASN A 25 -28.52 7.95 -14.05
N THR A 26 -28.80 8.69 -12.98
CA THR A 26 -27.78 9.32 -12.16
C THR A 26 -27.09 8.18 -11.46
N THR A 27 -26.08 7.61 -12.11
CA THR A 27 -25.05 6.81 -11.44
C THR A 27 -24.42 7.76 -10.43
N SER A 28 -24.91 7.72 -9.20
CA SER A 28 -24.16 8.20 -8.05
C SER A 28 -22.88 7.34 -8.03
N GLU A 29 -21.76 7.89 -8.49
CA GLU A 29 -20.46 7.39 -8.10
C GLU A 29 -20.45 7.47 -6.58
N GLU A 30 -20.72 6.35 -5.91
CA GLU A 30 -20.39 6.19 -4.50
C GLU A 30 -18.90 6.44 -4.42
N LEU A 31 -18.53 7.61 -3.91
CA LEU A 31 -17.15 7.92 -3.54
C LEU A 31 -16.72 6.82 -2.59
N ASN A 32 -15.91 5.89 -3.11
CA ASN A 32 -15.34 4.79 -2.33
C ASN A 32 -14.32 5.39 -1.35
N ILE A 33 -14.84 5.89 -0.22
CA ILE A 33 -14.01 6.52 0.81
C ILE A 33 -13.18 5.40 1.45
N ASP A 34 -11.88 5.44 1.22
CA ASP A 34 -10.96 4.53 1.89
C ASP A 34 -10.98 4.78 3.40
N THR A 35 -11.58 3.84 4.13
CA THR A 35 -11.72 3.89 5.59
C THR A 35 -10.56 3.27 6.34
N THR A 36 -9.53 2.79 5.64
CA THR A 36 -8.32 2.23 6.24
C THR A 36 -7.55 3.29 7.02
N LEU A 37 -6.53 2.87 7.77
CA LEU A 37 -5.65 3.80 8.47
C LEU A 37 -5.01 4.79 7.48
N VAL A 38 -4.39 4.28 6.41
CA VAL A 38 -3.72 5.11 5.41
C VAL A 38 -4.73 5.96 4.63
N GLY A 39 -5.90 5.44 4.30
CA GLY A 39 -6.96 6.21 3.64
C GLY A 39 -7.38 7.44 4.45
N LYS A 40 -7.44 7.30 5.78
CA LYS A 40 -7.77 8.41 6.70
C LYS A 40 -6.65 9.42 6.83
N HIS A 41 -5.42 8.95 7.02
CA HIS A 41 -4.27 9.78 7.38
C HIS A 41 -3.41 10.19 6.19
N GLY A 42 -3.44 9.44 5.07
CA GLY A 42 -2.66 9.69 3.86
C GLY A 42 -1.16 9.54 4.08
N ARG A 43 -0.39 10.17 3.19
CA ARG A 43 1.07 10.18 3.26
C ARG A 43 1.55 10.90 4.52
N LEU A 44 2.55 10.30 5.16
CA LEU A 44 3.19 10.90 6.33
C LEU A 44 4.26 11.91 5.90
N GLU A 45 4.35 12.99 6.67
CA GLU A 45 5.32 14.06 6.46
C GLU A 45 6.07 14.37 7.76
N VAL A 46 7.27 14.94 7.64
CA VAL A 46 8.02 15.48 8.76
C VAL A 46 7.74 16.97 8.87
N LYS A 47 7.22 17.43 10.01
CA LYS A 47 6.97 18.84 10.29
C LYS A 47 7.59 19.23 11.63
N GLY A 48 8.68 19.99 11.55
CA GLY A 48 9.50 20.28 12.73
C GLY A 48 10.14 19.00 13.27
N ASN A 49 9.80 18.61 14.49
CA ASN A 49 10.27 17.41 15.17
C ASN A 49 9.21 16.29 15.26
N GLN A 50 8.17 16.37 14.44
CA GLN A 50 7.06 15.42 14.47
C GLN A 50 6.82 14.79 13.10
N ILE A 51 6.35 13.54 13.12
CA ILE A 51 5.72 12.91 11.96
C ILE A 51 4.25 13.26 12.01
N VAL A 52 3.72 13.80 10.92
CA VAL A 52 2.33 14.24 10.81
C VAL A 52 1.62 13.57 9.64
N ASP A 53 0.29 13.50 9.71
CA ASP A 53 -0.56 13.04 8.62
C ASP A 53 -0.82 14.16 7.58
N LYS A 54 -1.54 13.82 6.49
CA LYS A 54 -1.94 14.78 5.45
C LYS A 54 -2.72 15.99 5.94
N HIS A 55 -3.26 15.93 7.15
CA HIS A 55 -4.00 17.03 7.79
C HIS A 55 -3.12 17.86 8.74
N GLY A 56 -1.84 17.49 8.90
CA GLY A 56 -0.90 18.11 9.82
C GLY A 56 -1.04 17.67 11.28
N ASN A 57 -1.77 16.61 11.56
CA ASN A 57 -1.91 16.06 12.92
C ASN A 57 -0.74 15.13 13.24
N PRO A 58 -0.15 15.22 14.44
CA PRO A 58 0.88 14.29 14.86
C PRO A 58 0.41 12.84 14.84
N MET A 59 1.23 11.95 14.29
CA MET A 59 0.95 10.52 14.19
C MET A 59 1.77 9.73 15.20
N SER A 60 1.11 8.74 15.81
CA SER A 60 1.76 7.69 16.60
C SER A 60 1.54 6.35 15.91
N LEU A 61 2.62 5.68 15.58
CA LEU A 61 2.60 4.40 14.88
C LEU A 61 3.15 3.31 15.80
N ALA A 62 2.51 2.15 15.80
CA ALA A 62 2.93 0.98 16.55
C ALA A 62 2.96 -0.24 15.64
N GLY A 63 4.07 -0.99 15.68
CA GLY A 63 4.18 -2.13 14.78
C GLY A 63 5.42 -2.98 15.01
N ASN A 64 5.70 -3.84 14.03
CA ASN A 64 6.70 -4.87 14.12
C ASN A 64 7.70 -4.77 12.97
N SER A 65 8.99 -4.95 13.27
CA SER A 65 10.00 -5.22 12.26
C SER A 65 10.04 -6.73 11.98
N PHE A 66 10.02 -7.07 10.70
CA PHE A 66 10.41 -8.42 10.29
C PHE A 66 11.89 -8.61 10.58
N PHE A 67 12.29 -9.86 10.87
CA PHE A 67 13.68 -10.23 10.92
C PHE A 67 14.28 -10.18 9.50
N TRP A 68 15.58 -10.13 9.38
CA TRP A 68 16.32 -10.02 8.11
C TRP A 68 15.83 -11.01 7.06
N SER A 69 15.74 -10.56 5.82
CA SER A 69 15.21 -11.36 4.71
C SER A 69 16.16 -12.42 4.17
N ASN A 70 17.38 -12.52 4.70
CA ASN A 70 18.44 -13.40 4.21
C ASN A 70 18.00 -14.85 4.11
N ASP A 71 18.45 -15.53 3.04
CA ASP A 71 18.24 -16.96 2.86
C ASP A 71 18.89 -17.76 4.00
N ASN A 72 18.17 -18.76 4.49
CA ASN A 72 18.63 -19.69 5.54
C ASN A 72 18.88 -19.09 6.93
N TRP A 73 18.44 -17.85 7.17
CA TRP A 73 18.48 -17.22 8.51
C TRP A 73 17.23 -17.49 9.34
N GLY A 74 16.21 -18.08 8.72
CA GLY A 74 14.94 -18.44 9.37
C GLY A 74 13.93 -17.30 9.46
N GLY A 75 14.31 -16.06 9.12
CA GLY A 75 13.43 -14.91 9.01
C GLY A 75 12.61 -14.92 7.73
N GLU A 76 13.19 -15.40 6.64
CA GLU A 76 12.60 -15.42 5.30
C GLU A 76 11.26 -16.14 5.23
N ARG A 77 11.03 -17.15 6.08
CA ARG A 77 9.76 -17.89 6.17
C ARG A 77 8.57 -17.07 6.62
N TYR A 78 8.80 -15.91 7.26
CA TYR A 78 7.78 -15.01 7.74
C TYR A 78 7.38 -13.93 6.73
N TYR A 79 8.11 -13.79 5.62
CA TYR A 79 7.78 -12.86 4.54
C TYR A 79 6.58 -13.36 3.73
N LYS A 80 5.40 -13.33 4.37
CA LYS A 80 4.13 -13.83 3.84
C LYS A 80 3.01 -12.83 4.10
N ARG A 81 2.06 -12.74 3.19
CA ARG A 81 0.88 -11.87 3.30
C ARG A 81 0.08 -12.14 4.58
N GLU A 82 -0.08 -13.43 4.91
CA GLU A 82 -0.85 -13.87 6.07
C GLU A 82 -0.29 -13.37 7.39
N ILE A 83 1.03 -13.17 7.49
CA ILE A 83 1.68 -12.65 8.69
C ILE A 83 1.31 -11.18 8.88
N VAL A 84 1.32 -10.37 7.80
CA VAL A 84 0.91 -8.96 7.88
C VAL A 84 -0.56 -8.85 8.28
N SER A 85 -1.44 -9.65 7.65
CA SER A 85 -2.85 -9.72 8.01
C SER A 85 -3.07 -10.10 9.47
N TRP A 86 -2.33 -11.09 9.96
CA TRP A 86 -2.41 -11.51 11.36
C TRP A 86 -1.95 -10.40 12.33
N LEU A 87 -0.81 -9.77 12.05
CA LEU A 87 -0.31 -8.64 12.85
C LEU A 87 -1.33 -7.50 12.90
N LYS A 88 -1.96 -7.18 11.75
CA LYS A 88 -3.01 -6.16 11.68
C LYS A 88 -4.23 -6.53 12.53
N LYS A 89 -4.71 -7.77 12.44
CA LYS A 89 -5.96 -8.21 13.09
C LYS A 89 -5.81 -8.43 14.58
N ASP A 90 -4.74 -9.11 14.99
CA ASP A 90 -4.57 -9.58 16.36
C ASP A 90 -3.79 -8.59 17.24
N TRP A 91 -2.87 -7.81 16.63
CA TRP A 91 -2.00 -6.88 17.35
C TRP A 91 -2.35 -5.42 17.09
N ASN A 92 -3.33 -5.13 16.22
CA ASN A 92 -3.68 -3.78 15.78
C ASN A 92 -2.48 -3.00 15.23
N THR A 93 -1.55 -3.69 14.56
CA THR A 93 -0.36 -3.10 13.97
C THR A 93 -0.76 -2.02 12.96
N THR A 94 -0.11 -0.86 13.04
CA THR A 94 -0.34 0.29 12.16
C THR A 94 0.78 0.46 11.14
N ILE A 95 1.93 -0.17 11.37
CA ILE A 95 3.10 -0.13 10.51
C ILE A 95 3.90 -1.42 10.64
N VAL A 96 4.46 -1.91 9.53
CA VAL A 96 5.45 -2.99 9.53
C VAL A 96 6.75 -2.51 8.88
N ARG A 97 7.88 -3.11 9.27
CA ARG A 97 9.18 -2.84 8.65
C ARG A 97 9.68 -4.10 7.96
N ALA A 98 9.93 -3.99 6.67
CA ALA A 98 10.47 -5.05 5.83
C ALA A 98 11.99 -4.89 5.76
N ALA A 99 12.71 -5.58 6.63
CA ALA A 99 14.16 -5.49 6.77
C ALA A 99 14.86 -6.38 5.73
N MET A 100 15.32 -5.77 4.63
CA MET A 100 16.05 -6.48 3.58
C MET A 100 17.53 -6.56 3.92
N GLY A 101 18.01 -7.71 4.33
CA GLY A 101 19.46 -7.92 4.54
C GLY A 101 20.23 -7.78 3.23
N VAL A 102 21.36 -7.09 3.28
CA VAL A 102 22.10 -6.67 2.09
C VAL A 102 23.36 -7.49 1.89
N GLU A 103 24.42 -7.22 2.69
CA GLU A 103 25.77 -7.76 2.50
C GLU A 103 26.01 -9.13 3.12
N ASP A 104 25.26 -9.48 4.16
CA ASP A 104 25.45 -10.75 4.87
C ASP A 104 25.02 -11.96 4.02
N PRO A 105 25.52 -13.18 4.32
CA PRO A 105 25.22 -14.37 3.55
C PRO A 105 23.72 -14.56 3.33
N GLY A 106 23.32 -14.87 2.08
CA GLY A 106 21.93 -15.03 1.67
C GLY A 106 21.17 -13.72 1.51
N GLY A 107 21.82 -12.57 1.66
CA GLY A 107 21.24 -11.25 1.50
C GLY A 107 21.05 -10.82 0.04
N TYR A 108 20.73 -9.55 -0.15
CA TYR A 108 20.41 -8.98 -1.46
C TYR A 108 21.57 -9.12 -2.46
N ILE A 109 22.82 -8.95 -2.03
CA ILE A 109 23.99 -9.03 -2.92
C ILE A 109 24.13 -10.43 -3.51
N GLU A 110 23.91 -11.49 -2.72
CA GLU A 110 23.98 -12.88 -3.18
C GLU A 110 22.70 -13.33 -3.90
N ASN A 111 21.52 -12.94 -3.41
CA ASN A 111 20.22 -13.31 -3.98
C ASN A 111 19.29 -12.10 -4.12
N LYS A 112 19.63 -11.22 -5.10
CA LYS A 112 18.88 -10.01 -5.42
C LYS A 112 17.38 -10.26 -5.60
N ASN A 113 17.00 -11.21 -6.45
CA ASN A 113 15.62 -11.46 -6.82
C ASN A 113 14.80 -12.08 -5.68
N GLY A 114 15.38 -12.99 -4.91
CA GLY A 114 14.71 -13.61 -3.77
C GLY A 114 14.40 -12.59 -2.69
N ASN A 115 15.38 -11.78 -2.32
CA ASN A 115 15.21 -10.75 -1.30
C ASN A 115 14.23 -9.66 -1.75
N LYS A 116 14.34 -9.13 -2.99
CA LYS A 116 13.33 -8.20 -3.53
C LYS A 116 11.91 -8.76 -3.50
N SER A 117 11.74 -10.02 -3.89
CA SER A 117 10.41 -10.64 -3.88
C SER A 117 9.80 -10.67 -2.49
N ARG A 118 10.59 -10.96 -1.46
CA ARG A 118 10.14 -10.94 -0.05
C ARG A 118 9.68 -9.57 0.36
N ILE A 119 10.48 -8.52 0.08
CA ILE A 119 10.10 -7.15 0.38
C ILE A 119 8.77 -6.77 -0.31
N LYS A 120 8.64 -7.06 -1.60
CA LYS A 120 7.41 -6.77 -2.37
C LYS A 120 6.18 -7.46 -1.76
N ILE A 121 6.31 -8.72 -1.31
CA ILE A 121 5.21 -9.44 -0.64
C ILE A 121 4.72 -8.66 0.59
N ILE A 122 5.63 -8.16 1.43
CA ILE A 122 5.26 -7.41 2.64
C ILE A 122 4.66 -6.06 2.29
N VAL A 123 5.25 -5.34 1.34
CA VAL A 123 4.74 -4.03 0.88
C VAL A 123 3.31 -4.17 0.34
N GLU A 124 3.09 -5.10 -0.57
CA GLU A 124 1.76 -5.33 -1.15
C GLU A 124 0.74 -5.80 -0.10
N ALA A 125 1.17 -6.62 0.87
CA ALA A 125 0.31 -7.02 1.97
C ALA A 125 -0.06 -5.83 2.86
N ALA A 126 0.87 -4.94 3.19
CA ALA A 126 0.62 -3.74 3.98
C ALA A 126 -0.34 -2.78 3.26
N ILE A 127 -0.16 -2.59 1.95
CA ILE A 127 -1.08 -1.80 1.12
C ILE A 127 -2.49 -2.39 1.18
N ASN A 128 -2.63 -3.70 0.99
CA ASN A 128 -3.93 -4.38 1.03
C ASN A 128 -4.61 -4.30 2.41
N GLU A 129 -3.84 -4.30 3.49
CA GLU A 129 -4.36 -4.16 4.86
C GLU A 129 -4.55 -2.69 5.28
N GLY A 130 -4.17 -1.74 4.43
CA GLY A 130 -4.32 -0.30 4.68
C GLY A 130 -3.46 0.22 5.82
N ILE A 131 -2.26 -0.34 6.02
CA ILE A 131 -1.27 0.09 7.02
C ILE A 131 0.00 0.60 6.35
N TYR A 132 0.84 1.30 7.11
CA TYR A 132 2.13 1.77 6.62
C TYR A 132 3.16 0.64 6.55
N VAL A 133 4.18 0.83 5.71
CA VAL A 133 5.32 -0.09 5.59
C VAL A 133 6.61 0.68 5.38
N ILE A 134 7.65 0.29 6.11
CA ILE A 134 9.02 0.76 5.89
C ILE A 134 9.73 -0.27 5.01
N ILE A 135 10.27 0.19 3.88
CA ILE A 135 11.21 -0.56 3.05
C ILE A 135 12.61 -0.21 3.54
N ASP A 136 13.27 -1.15 4.18
CA ASP A 136 14.55 -0.95 4.82
C ASP A 136 15.67 -1.65 4.05
N TRP A 137 16.65 -0.84 3.63
CA TRP A 137 17.95 -1.31 3.17
C TRP A 137 18.78 -1.66 4.40
N HIS A 138 18.61 -2.92 4.87
CA HIS A 138 19.16 -3.36 6.13
C HIS A 138 20.63 -3.68 6.02
N SER A 139 21.45 -2.65 5.96
CA SER A 139 22.89 -2.70 5.82
C SER A 139 23.57 -1.93 6.97
N HIS A 140 24.73 -2.41 7.37
CA HIS A 140 25.63 -1.72 8.28
C HIS A 140 26.72 -0.95 7.53
N HIS A 141 26.83 -1.17 6.22
CA HIS A 141 27.84 -0.60 5.32
C HIS A 141 27.18 -0.14 4.01
N ALA A 142 26.10 0.62 4.12
CA ALA A 142 25.34 1.03 2.93
C ALA A 142 26.16 1.87 1.96
N GLU A 143 27.18 2.57 2.45
CA GLU A 143 28.16 3.33 1.65
C GLU A 143 28.97 2.46 0.68
N ASP A 144 29.17 1.17 1.00
CA ASP A 144 29.91 0.22 0.16
C ASP A 144 29.03 -0.35 -0.99
N TYR A 145 27.69 -0.17 -0.89
CA TYR A 145 26.69 -0.73 -1.81
C TYR A 145 25.77 0.35 -2.39
N GLU A 146 26.30 1.55 -2.62
CA GLU A 146 25.51 2.71 -3.09
C GLU A 146 24.81 2.43 -4.42
N ASN A 147 25.52 1.83 -5.39
CA ASN A 147 24.93 1.54 -6.72
C ASN A 147 23.77 0.54 -6.63
N GLU A 148 23.92 -0.49 -5.83
CA GLU A 148 22.89 -1.52 -5.60
C GLU A 148 21.70 -0.93 -4.86
N ALA A 149 21.94 -0.04 -3.90
CA ALA A 149 20.89 0.67 -3.19
C ALA A 149 20.10 1.60 -4.13
N ILE A 150 20.80 2.35 -5.01
CA ILE A 150 20.17 3.19 -6.02
C ILE A 150 19.26 2.36 -6.94
N GLU A 151 19.78 1.25 -7.48
CA GLU A 151 19.01 0.35 -8.35
C GLU A 151 17.74 -0.16 -7.63
N PHE A 152 17.91 -0.62 -6.41
CA PHE A 152 16.80 -1.12 -5.60
C PHE A 152 15.75 -0.07 -5.33
N PHE A 153 16.14 1.11 -4.81
CA PHE A 153 15.17 2.15 -4.48
C PHE A 153 14.52 2.79 -5.71
N GLN A 154 15.22 2.85 -6.85
CA GLN A 154 14.59 3.27 -8.11
C GLN A 154 13.47 2.31 -8.52
N GLU A 155 13.67 0.99 -8.40
CA GLU A 155 12.63 0.01 -8.65
C GLU A 155 11.47 0.16 -7.66
N MET A 156 11.76 0.25 -6.37
CA MET A 156 10.72 0.39 -5.33
C MET A 156 9.92 1.68 -5.48
N ALA A 157 10.58 2.79 -5.80
CA ALA A 157 9.92 4.08 -6.04
C ALA A 157 9.07 4.05 -7.32
N THR A 158 9.51 3.36 -8.36
CA THR A 158 8.71 3.18 -9.58
C THR A 158 7.44 2.38 -9.31
N LEU A 159 7.51 1.35 -8.47
CA LEU A 159 6.38 0.49 -8.17
C LEU A 159 5.42 1.09 -7.15
N TYR A 160 5.94 1.80 -6.15
CA TYR A 160 5.17 2.18 -4.96
C TYR A 160 5.23 3.68 -4.63
N GLY A 161 5.92 4.49 -5.42
CA GLY A 161 6.12 5.92 -5.12
C GLY A 161 4.82 6.75 -5.06
N GLU A 162 3.79 6.30 -5.78
CA GLU A 162 2.47 6.96 -5.80
C GLU A 162 1.57 6.54 -4.63
N THR A 163 1.95 5.54 -3.83
CA THR A 163 1.15 5.12 -2.68
C THR A 163 1.51 5.91 -1.43
N ASP A 164 0.53 6.16 -0.57
CA ASP A 164 0.74 6.84 0.71
C ASP A 164 1.30 5.93 1.81
N HIS A 165 1.45 4.63 1.52
CA HIS A 165 1.75 3.59 2.50
C HIS A 165 3.24 3.46 2.81
N VAL A 166 4.13 3.85 1.86
CA VAL A 166 5.54 3.46 1.88
C VAL A 166 6.44 4.55 2.44
N ILE A 167 7.31 4.12 3.34
CA ILE A 167 8.42 4.89 3.90
C ILE A 167 9.72 4.20 3.48
N TYR A 168 10.70 4.96 3.03
CA TYR A 168 12.01 4.45 2.61
C TYR A 168 13.05 4.70 3.70
N GLU A 169 13.69 3.63 4.18
CA GLU A 169 14.80 3.66 5.11
C GLU A 169 16.08 3.27 4.36
N LEU A 170 16.91 4.27 4.11
CA LEU A 170 18.07 4.12 3.23
C LEU A 170 19.29 3.50 3.93
N TYR A 171 19.28 3.46 5.26
CA TYR A 171 20.41 3.02 6.07
C TYR A 171 19.89 2.52 7.42
N ASN A 172 20.20 1.28 7.79
CA ASN A 172 19.72 0.69 9.04
C ASN A 172 20.45 1.23 10.27
N CYS A 173 21.78 1.24 10.21
CA CYS A 173 22.59 1.64 11.35
C CYS A 173 23.81 2.39 10.85
N LEU A 174 23.98 3.61 11.32
CA LEU A 174 25.26 4.28 11.25
C LEU A 174 26.19 3.51 12.19
N LEU A 175 27.01 2.64 11.60
CA LEU A 175 28.04 2.00 12.40
C LEU A 175 28.85 3.08 13.06
N TYR A 176 28.78 3.01 14.31
CA TYR A 176 29.45 3.69 15.33
C TYR A 176 30.88 4.09 14.92
N THR A 177 31.02 5.29 14.42
CA THR A 177 32.33 5.92 14.22
C THR A 177 32.74 6.74 15.43
N SER A 178 31.85 6.90 16.38
CA SER A 178 32.16 7.48 17.69
C SER A 178 31.49 6.62 18.75
N ASP A 179 32.24 6.21 19.70
CA ASP A 179 31.76 5.59 20.92
C ASP A 179 30.97 6.61 21.72
N ALA A 180 29.64 6.72 21.51
CA ALA A 180 28.80 7.56 22.34
C ALA A 180 28.82 7.10 23.81
N ALA A 181 29.45 5.96 24.10
CA ALA A 181 29.76 5.55 25.46
C ALA A 181 31.08 6.16 25.98
N ASP A 182 31.99 6.59 25.08
CA ASP A 182 33.23 7.27 25.45
C ASP A 182 33.03 8.78 25.70
N ASP A 183 31.92 9.36 25.25
CA ASP A 183 31.55 10.74 25.57
C ASP A 183 31.02 10.90 27.04
N ARG A 184 31.13 9.87 27.85
CA ARG A 184 30.88 9.94 29.30
C ARG A 184 32.10 10.40 30.07
N ILE A 185 32.54 11.57 29.75
CA ILE A 185 33.48 12.27 30.63
C ILE A 185 32.77 13.46 31.23
#